data_4c442f1dcf7ee0581c9e81a7090cae39
#
_entry.id   4c442f1dcf7ee0581c9e81a7090cae39
#
_cell.length_a   1.000
_cell.length_b   1.000
_cell.length_c   1.000
_cell.angle_alpha   90.00
_cell.angle_beta   90.00
_cell.angle_gamma   90.00
#
_symmetry.space_group_name_H-M   'P 1'
#
loop_
_entity.id
_entity.type
_entity.pdbx_description
1 polymer ?
#
loop_
_entity_poly.entity_id
_entity_poly.type
_entity_poly.pdbx_seq_one_letter_code
_entity_poly.pdbx_strand_id
1 'polypeptide(L)'
;MTWGENRIDLFAVDEKGMAAHKYWDGSNWQPEGDKTENLGGDFVGEMAATSWGPGRLDIVGCTREGKYMHKYFNKDSWSKWEDFGGQFASPPSMVSWGPNRLDIFGIDVNGTLLHQYWNGESYLPEWENLGGPVSCFAAFDFRNVQG
;
A
#
# COMPACT_ATOMS: atom_id res chain seq x y z
N MET A 1 -4.95 -3.09 8.22
CA MET A 1 -4.88 -1.65 8.54
C MET A 1 -6.25 -1.13 8.98
N THR A 2 -6.36 0.05 9.51
CA THR A 2 -7.63 0.69 9.89
C THR A 2 -7.58 2.19 9.62
N TRP A 3 -8.72 2.80 9.27
CA TRP A 3 -8.84 4.26 9.20
C TRP A 3 -9.63 4.85 10.38
N GLY A 4 -10.11 4.02 11.30
CA GLY A 4 -10.90 4.46 12.44
C GLY A 4 -11.41 3.30 13.29
N GLU A 5 -12.16 3.66 14.32
CA GLU A 5 -12.79 2.71 15.23
C GLU A 5 -13.78 1.79 14.49
N ASN A 6 -13.82 0.52 14.89
CA ASN A 6 -14.69 -0.51 14.31
C ASN A 6 -14.47 -0.79 12.81
N ARG A 7 -13.32 -0.45 12.28
CA ARG A 7 -12.94 -0.76 10.90
C ARG A 7 -11.61 -1.50 10.86
N ILE A 8 -11.57 -2.60 10.11
CA ILE A 8 -10.32 -3.30 9.77
C ILE A 8 -10.37 -3.60 8.28
N ASP A 9 -9.28 -3.33 7.58
CA ASP A 9 -9.12 -3.67 6.17
C ASP A 9 -7.95 -4.62 5.99
N LEU A 10 -8.19 -5.73 5.29
CA LEU A 10 -7.24 -6.75 4.95
C LEU A 10 -7.00 -6.76 3.45
N PHE A 11 -5.75 -6.77 3.07
CA PHE A 11 -5.32 -6.89 1.68
C PHE A 11 -4.43 -8.11 1.51
N ALA A 12 -4.65 -8.85 0.44
CA ALA A 12 -3.89 -10.03 0.10
C ALA A 12 -3.63 -10.09 -1.40
N VAL A 13 -2.69 -10.90 -1.80
CA VAL A 13 -2.52 -11.32 -3.19
C VAL A 13 -2.98 -12.76 -3.28
N ASP A 14 -3.91 -13.03 -4.16
CA ASP A 14 -4.43 -14.39 -4.34
C ASP A 14 -3.44 -15.27 -5.15
N GLU A 15 -3.78 -16.55 -5.30
CA GLU A 15 -2.94 -17.51 -6.03
C GLU A 15 -2.76 -17.19 -7.53
N LYS A 16 -3.61 -16.31 -8.08
CA LYS A 16 -3.52 -15.80 -9.47
C LYS A 16 -2.72 -14.50 -9.57
N GLY A 17 -2.27 -13.95 -8.45
CA GLY A 17 -1.56 -12.67 -8.41
C GLY A 17 -2.47 -11.44 -8.32
N MET A 18 -3.78 -11.61 -8.16
CA MET A 18 -4.69 -10.48 -8.05
C MET A 18 -4.80 -9.95 -6.63
N ALA A 19 -4.89 -8.64 -6.49
CA ALA A 19 -5.15 -8.01 -5.21
C ALA A 19 -6.57 -8.30 -4.73
N ALA A 20 -6.69 -8.76 -3.50
CA ALA A 20 -7.94 -9.10 -2.84
C ALA A 20 -8.13 -8.25 -1.59
N HIS A 21 -9.36 -7.81 -1.34
CA HIS A 21 -9.72 -6.98 -0.20
C HIS A 21 -10.86 -7.61 0.59
N LYS A 22 -10.77 -7.53 1.90
CA LYS A 22 -11.82 -7.90 2.84
C LYS A 22 -11.80 -6.93 4.01
N TYR A 23 -12.99 -6.57 4.53
CA TYR A 23 -13.02 -5.61 5.62
C TYR A 23 -14.07 -5.94 6.69
N TRP A 24 -13.79 -5.53 7.91
CA TRP A 24 -14.73 -5.48 9.02
C TRP A 24 -15.43 -4.14 9.03
N ASP A 25 -16.78 -4.14 9.05
CA ASP A 25 -17.62 -2.93 8.98
C ASP A 25 -18.09 -2.43 10.35
N GLY A 26 -17.64 -3.08 11.43
CA GLY A 26 -18.09 -2.83 12.80
C GLY A 26 -19.07 -3.90 13.31
N SER A 27 -19.61 -4.74 12.42
CA SER A 27 -20.57 -5.80 12.76
C SER A 27 -20.28 -7.11 12.05
N ASN A 28 -19.86 -7.06 10.80
CA ASN A 28 -19.61 -8.23 9.96
C ASN A 28 -18.40 -8.04 9.07
N TRP A 29 -17.82 -9.15 8.62
CA TRP A 29 -16.84 -9.14 7.55
C TRP A 29 -17.50 -8.99 6.19
N GLN A 30 -16.96 -8.10 5.36
CA GLN A 30 -17.43 -7.84 4.00
C GLN A 30 -16.33 -8.11 2.96
N PRO A 31 -16.64 -8.70 1.81
CA PRO A 31 -17.90 -9.39 1.47
C PRO A 31 -18.18 -10.58 2.43
N GLU A 32 -19.44 -10.92 2.60
CA GLU A 32 -19.85 -12.02 3.48
C GLU A 32 -19.30 -13.39 3.02
N GLY A 33 -19.15 -14.30 3.99
CA GLY A 33 -18.65 -15.64 3.74
C GLY A 33 -17.18 -15.68 3.36
N ASP A 34 -16.83 -16.59 2.47
CA ASP A 34 -15.44 -16.82 2.02
C ASP A 34 -15.04 -15.92 0.85
N LYS A 35 -15.87 -14.95 0.49
CA LYS A 35 -15.63 -14.04 -0.64
C LYS A 35 -14.64 -12.93 -0.26
N THR A 36 -13.94 -12.43 -1.27
CA THR A 36 -13.14 -11.21 -1.22
C THR A 36 -13.51 -10.29 -2.37
N GLU A 37 -13.31 -8.99 -2.21
CA GLU A 37 -13.39 -8.05 -3.31
C GLU A 37 -12.14 -8.17 -4.17
N ASN A 38 -12.31 -8.39 -5.47
CA ASN A 38 -11.19 -8.48 -6.41
C ASN A 38 -10.84 -7.08 -6.90
N LEU A 39 -9.62 -6.64 -6.64
CA LEU A 39 -9.10 -5.34 -7.05
C LEU A 39 -8.23 -5.40 -8.31
N GLY A 40 -8.04 -6.61 -8.87
CA GLY A 40 -7.23 -6.81 -10.09
C GLY A 40 -5.74 -6.77 -9.85
N GLY A 41 -5.00 -6.51 -10.91
CA GLY A 41 -3.53 -6.48 -10.90
C GLY A 41 -2.87 -7.84 -11.16
N ASP A 42 -1.55 -7.86 -11.13
CA ASP A 42 -0.72 -9.07 -11.21
C ASP A 42 0.52 -8.87 -10.34
N PHE A 43 0.41 -9.28 -9.10
CA PHE A 43 1.36 -8.98 -8.04
C PHE A 43 2.07 -10.23 -7.52
N VAL A 44 3.21 -10.00 -6.89
CA VAL A 44 3.99 -11.00 -6.16
C VAL A 44 4.31 -10.50 -4.75
N GLY A 45 4.33 -11.41 -3.80
CA GLY A 45 4.67 -11.09 -2.42
C GLY A 45 3.58 -10.32 -1.68
N GLU A 46 4.00 -9.64 -0.65
CA GLU A 46 3.10 -8.90 0.25
C GLU A 46 2.73 -7.52 -0.34
N MET A 47 1.52 -7.09 -0.06
CA MET A 47 1.07 -5.73 -0.35
C MET A 47 1.28 -4.82 0.84
N ALA A 48 1.58 -3.55 0.58
CA ALA A 48 1.51 -2.49 1.57
C ALA A 48 0.16 -1.80 1.54
N ALA A 49 -0.31 -1.38 2.70
CA ALA A 49 -1.54 -0.61 2.83
C ALA A 49 -1.44 0.41 3.96
N THR A 50 -1.99 1.59 3.74
CA THR A 50 -2.10 2.64 4.74
C THR A 50 -3.36 3.47 4.54
N SER A 51 -3.65 4.37 5.48
CA SER A 51 -4.71 5.36 5.37
C SER A 51 -4.25 6.67 5.99
N TRP A 52 -4.63 7.79 5.40
CA TRP A 52 -4.42 9.09 6.04
C TRP A 52 -5.68 9.62 6.76
N GLY A 53 -6.77 8.85 6.76
CA GLY A 53 -7.99 9.23 7.45
C GLY A 53 -9.23 8.46 7.00
N PRO A 54 -10.37 8.72 7.62
CA PRO A 54 -11.63 8.04 7.29
C PRO A 54 -12.01 8.17 5.82
N GLY A 55 -12.44 7.05 5.22
CA GLY A 55 -12.83 6.99 3.81
C GLY A 55 -11.67 6.96 2.82
N ARG A 56 -10.43 6.85 3.29
CA ARG A 56 -9.26 6.72 2.44
C ARG A 56 -8.49 5.43 2.73
N LEU A 57 -8.18 4.70 1.67
CA LEU A 57 -7.25 3.57 1.69
C LEU A 57 -6.26 3.74 0.55
N ASP A 58 -5.03 3.44 0.79
CA ASP A 58 -3.97 3.42 -0.21
C ASP A 58 -3.25 2.08 -0.14
N ILE A 59 -3.08 1.42 -1.28
CA ILE A 59 -2.41 0.12 -1.40
C ILE A 59 -1.36 0.16 -2.48
N VAL A 60 -0.26 -0.53 -2.27
CA VAL A 60 0.80 -0.73 -3.26
C VAL A 60 1.17 -2.20 -3.33
N GLY A 61 1.31 -2.71 -4.53
CA GLY A 61 1.82 -4.05 -4.80
C GLY A 61 3.03 -4.01 -5.73
N CYS A 62 3.86 -5.05 -5.68
CA CYS A 62 4.99 -5.24 -6.59
C CYS A 62 4.61 -6.24 -7.68
N THR A 63 4.79 -5.87 -8.95
CA THR A 63 4.53 -6.75 -10.08
C THR A 63 5.68 -7.76 -10.26
N ARG A 64 5.48 -8.77 -11.12
CA ARG A 64 6.52 -9.74 -11.50
C ARG A 64 7.74 -9.10 -12.14
N GLU A 65 7.54 -7.96 -12.84
CA GLU A 65 8.62 -7.18 -13.45
C GLU A 65 9.32 -6.24 -12.46
N GLY A 66 8.90 -6.21 -11.20
CA GLY A 66 9.50 -5.38 -10.17
C GLY A 66 9.00 -3.93 -10.15
N LYS A 67 7.88 -3.64 -10.80
CA LYS A 67 7.25 -2.32 -10.73
C LYS A 67 6.35 -2.21 -9.52
N TYR A 68 6.30 -1.05 -8.90
CA TYR A 68 5.28 -0.74 -7.90
C TYR A 68 4.06 -0.13 -8.58
N MET A 69 2.90 -0.70 -8.24
CA MET A 69 1.59 -0.23 -8.68
C MET A 69 0.78 0.22 -7.47
N HIS A 70 0.18 1.38 -7.57
CA HIS A 70 -0.61 2.03 -6.52
C HIS A 70 -2.08 2.07 -6.90
N LYS A 71 -2.96 1.88 -5.93
CA LYS A 71 -4.39 2.05 -6.04
C LYS A 71 -4.93 2.65 -4.75
N TYR A 72 -5.95 3.49 -4.87
CA TYR A 72 -6.56 4.09 -3.68
C TYR A 72 -8.09 4.02 -3.72
N PHE A 73 -8.66 3.92 -2.54
CA PHE A 73 -10.09 4.13 -2.29
C PHE A 73 -10.30 5.54 -1.77
N ASN A 74 -11.28 6.25 -2.33
CA ASN A 74 -11.63 7.60 -1.92
C ASN A 74 -13.13 7.72 -1.70
N LYS A 75 -13.57 7.54 -0.46
CA LYS A 75 -14.95 7.61 0.03
C LYS A 75 -15.90 6.58 -0.58
N ASP A 76 -16.00 6.53 -1.92
CA ASP A 76 -17.06 5.78 -2.60
C ASP A 76 -16.52 4.74 -3.59
N SER A 77 -15.31 4.91 -4.08
CA SER A 77 -14.78 4.08 -5.17
C SER A 77 -13.26 3.93 -5.16
N TRP A 78 -12.82 2.85 -5.79
CA TRP A 78 -11.41 2.60 -6.08
C TRP A 78 -10.96 3.33 -7.34
N SER A 79 -9.75 3.89 -7.31
CA SER A 79 -9.06 4.39 -8.50
C SER A 79 -8.70 3.25 -9.46
N LYS A 80 -8.17 3.59 -10.61
CA LYS A 80 -7.39 2.65 -11.42
C LYS A 80 -6.04 2.39 -10.76
N TRP A 81 -5.34 1.33 -11.18
CA TRP A 81 -3.95 1.11 -10.82
C TRP A 81 -3.06 2.14 -11.50
N GLU A 82 -2.19 2.77 -10.72
CA GLU A 82 -1.20 3.77 -11.16
C GLU A 82 0.19 3.13 -11.17
N ASP A 83 0.93 3.28 -12.26
CA ASP A 83 2.30 2.75 -12.38
C ASP A 83 3.30 3.73 -11.75
N PHE A 84 3.96 3.31 -10.69
CA PHE A 84 5.03 4.07 -10.04
C PHE A 84 6.42 3.69 -10.54
N GLY A 85 6.50 2.78 -11.51
CA GLY A 85 7.74 2.33 -12.11
C GLY A 85 8.65 1.57 -11.16
N GLY A 86 9.95 1.73 -11.39
CA GLY A 86 11.01 1.12 -10.60
C GLY A 86 11.45 -0.25 -11.09
N GLN A 87 12.46 -0.77 -10.41
CA GLN A 87 12.96 -2.14 -10.55
C GLN A 87 13.22 -2.67 -9.14
N PHE A 88 12.15 -2.97 -8.44
CA PHE A 88 12.17 -3.37 -7.05
C PHE A 88 12.38 -4.87 -6.89
N ALA A 89 13.15 -5.23 -5.87
CA ALA A 89 13.40 -6.61 -5.45
C ALA A 89 12.73 -6.95 -4.12
N SER A 90 12.11 -5.97 -3.45
CA SER A 90 11.40 -6.17 -2.19
C SER A 90 9.90 -5.89 -2.34
N PRO A 91 9.06 -6.44 -1.44
CA PRO A 91 7.73 -5.91 -1.22
C PRO A 91 7.78 -4.42 -0.85
N PRO A 92 6.74 -3.63 -1.17
CA PRO A 92 6.64 -2.24 -0.72
C PRO A 92 6.35 -2.14 0.78
N SER A 93 6.66 -0.98 1.35
CA SER A 93 6.15 -0.55 2.65
C SER A 93 5.57 0.85 2.54
N MET A 94 4.51 1.13 3.29
CA MET A 94 3.82 2.42 3.26
C MET A 94 3.52 2.89 4.67
N VAL A 95 3.63 4.21 4.84
CA VAL A 95 3.16 4.91 6.04
C VAL A 95 2.49 6.22 5.65
N SER A 96 1.72 6.78 6.57
CA SER A 96 1.15 8.12 6.47
C SER A 96 1.13 8.76 7.84
N TRP A 97 1.64 9.96 7.98
CA TRP A 97 1.57 10.67 9.27
C TRP A 97 0.34 11.59 9.40
N GLY A 98 -0.48 11.72 8.35
CA GLY A 98 -1.65 12.59 8.39
C GLY A 98 -2.32 12.76 7.04
N PRO A 99 -3.41 13.54 7.01
CA PRO A 99 -4.13 13.81 5.78
C PRO A 99 -3.23 14.36 4.66
N ASN A 100 -3.45 13.87 3.44
CA ASN A 100 -2.70 14.24 2.24
C ASN A 100 -1.21 13.93 2.29
N ARG A 101 -0.80 12.94 3.11
CA ARG A 101 0.57 12.45 3.11
C ARG A 101 0.62 10.94 2.96
N LEU A 102 1.43 10.48 2.01
CA LEU A 102 1.82 9.09 1.84
C LEU A 102 3.33 9.01 1.69
N ASP A 103 3.92 8.04 2.30
CA ASP A 103 5.34 7.71 2.14
C ASP A 103 5.44 6.22 1.76
N ILE A 104 6.15 5.94 0.69
CA ILE A 104 6.30 4.61 0.09
C ILE A 104 7.79 4.29 0.00
N PHE A 105 8.14 3.08 0.41
CA PHE A 105 9.53 2.61 0.46
C PHE A 105 9.66 1.27 -0.24
N GLY A 106 10.82 1.04 -0.80
CA GLY A 106 11.19 -0.25 -1.38
C GLY A 106 12.70 -0.37 -1.58
N ILE A 107 13.17 -1.59 -1.75
CA ILE A 107 14.56 -1.88 -2.09
C ILE A 107 14.59 -2.28 -3.55
N ASP A 108 15.43 -1.62 -4.34
CA ASP A 108 15.62 -1.96 -5.76
C ASP A 108 16.52 -3.19 -5.96
N VAL A 109 16.68 -3.61 -7.20
CA VAL A 109 17.49 -4.77 -7.57
C VAL A 109 18.98 -4.61 -7.26
N ASN A 110 19.44 -3.38 -6.98
CA ASN A 110 20.82 -3.08 -6.60
C ASN A 110 21.02 -3.00 -5.07
N GLY A 111 19.96 -3.23 -4.30
CA GLY A 111 19.97 -3.10 -2.84
C GLY A 111 19.83 -1.66 -2.35
N THR A 112 19.43 -0.73 -3.19
CA THR A 112 19.22 0.67 -2.80
C THR A 112 17.85 0.83 -2.17
N LEU A 113 17.79 1.43 -0.98
CA LEU A 113 16.55 1.83 -0.35
C LEU A 113 16.03 3.11 -1.03
N LEU A 114 14.84 3.02 -1.60
CA LEU A 114 14.18 4.09 -2.33
C LEU A 114 12.93 4.56 -1.60
N HIS A 115 12.64 5.85 -1.72
CA HIS A 115 11.52 6.53 -1.11
C HIS A 115 10.77 7.37 -2.14
N GLN A 116 9.45 7.32 -2.05
CA GLN A 116 8.52 8.17 -2.82
C GLN A 116 7.49 8.72 -1.85
N TYR A 117 6.99 9.93 -2.08
CA TYR A 117 5.91 10.47 -1.26
C TYR A 117 4.94 11.36 -2.02
N TRP A 118 3.71 11.37 -1.54
CA TRP A 118 2.65 12.32 -1.88
C TRP A 118 2.62 13.42 -0.83
N ASN A 119 2.65 14.69 -1.26
CA ASN A 119 2.68 15.85 -0.37
C ASN A 119 1.34 16.59 -0.27
N GLY A 120 0.27 16.02 -0.84
CA GLY A 120 -1.05 16.63 -0.97
C GLY A 120 -1.33 17.23 -2.35
N GLU A 121 -0.31 17.42 -3.19
CA GLU A 121 -0.43 17.99 -4.53
C GLU A 121 0.20 17.12 -5.61
N SER A 122 1.37 16.55 -5.31
CA SER A 122 2.14 15.74 -6.26
C SER A 122 3.01 14.70 -5.57
N TYR A 123 3.40 13.69 -6.35
CA TYR A 123 4.51 12.79 -6.02
C TYR A 123 5.84 13.44 -6.41
N LEU A 124 6.95 12.95 -5.83
CA LEU A 124 8.28 13.30 -6.31
C LEU A 124 8.41 12.91 -7.79
N PRO A 125 9.11 13.71 -8.61
CA PRO A 125 9.34 13.38 -10.02
C PRO A 125 10.17 12.10 -10.20
N GLU A 126 11.03 11.78 -9.23
CA GLU A 126 11.84 10.57 -9.19
C GLU A 126 11.89 10.00 -7.77
N TRP A 127 12.19 8.70 -7.65
CA TRP A 127 12.42 8.06 -6.36
C TRP A 127 13.66 8.63 -5.68
N GLU A 128 13.53 8.97 -4.42
CA GLU A 128 14.63 9.44 -3.58
C GLU A 128 15.51 8.27 -3.14
N ASN A 129 16.81 8.38 -3.34
CA ASN A 129 17.79 7.40 -2.90
C ASN A 129 18.15 7.64 -1.43
N LEU A 130 17.83 6.70 -0.56
CA LEU A 130 18.14 6.75 0.87
C LEU A 130 19.42 5.98 1.23
N GLY A 131 20.10 5.40 0.23
CA GLY A 131 21.35 4.67 0.44
C GLY A 131 21.19 3.17 0.38
N GLY A 132 22.29 2.49 0.65
CA GLY A 132 22.41 1.03 0.60
C GLY A 132 23.87 0.60 0.49
N PRO A 133 24.11 -0.70 0.30
CA PRO A 133 23.13 -1.76 0.09
C PRO A 133 22.42 -2.19 1.39
N VAL A 134 21.12 -2.47 1.27
CA VAL A 134 20.29 -3.01 2.34
C VAL A 134 19.53 -4.25 1.83
N SER A 135 19.17 -5.17 2.73
CA SER A 135 18.48 -6.41 2.36
C SER A 135 17.03 -6.46 2.86
N CYS A 136 16.71 -5.73 3.90
CA CYS A 136 15.34 -5.58 4.43
C CYS A 136 15.21 -4.26 5.20
N PHE A 137 13.97 -3.85 5.40
CA PHE A 137 13.64 -2.63 6.15
C PHE A 137 12.25 -2.73 6.75
N ALA A 138 11.91 -1.80 7.65
CA ALA A 138 10.56 -1.58 8.13
C ALA A 138 10.26 -0.09 8.18
N ALA A 139 9.02 0.27 7.87
CA ALA A 139 8.51 1.63 8.04
C ALA A 139 7.20 1.57 8.83
N PHE A 140 7.05 2.45 9.80
CA PHE A 140 5.84 2.59 10.61
C PHE A 140 5.66 4.02 11.10
N ASP A 141 4.45 4.41 11.38
CA ASP A 141 4.16 5.69 12.02
C ASP A 141 3.74 5.50 13.49
N PHE A 142 4.04 6.50 14.31
CA PHE A 142 3.77 6.45 15.75
C PHE A 142 2.34 6.86 16.14
N ARG A 143 1.51 7.31 15.20
CA ARG A 143 0.15 7.77 15.50
C ARG A 143 -0.74 6.66 16.03
N ASN A 144 -0.47 5.42 15.62
CA ASN A 144 -1.23 4.24 16.04
C ASN A 144 -0.75 3.65 17.38
N VAL A 145 0.26 4.24 18.01
CA VAL A 145 0.81 3.77 19.30
C VAL A 145 0.19 4.49 20.50
N GLN A 146 -0.55 5.57 20.26
CA GLN A 146 -1.33 6.29 21.27
C GLN A 146 -2.83 5.98 21.11
N GLY A 147 -3.16 4.73 21.37
CA GLY A 147 -4.53 4.32 21.53
C GLY A 147 -5.03 4.63 22.93
#